data_654d98f3196123d0c9d7da25c2e36575
#
_entry.id   654d98f3196123d0c9d7da25c2e36575
#
_cell.length_a   1.000
_cell.length_b   1.000
_cell.length_c   1.000
_cell.angle_alpha   90.00
_cell.angle_beta   90.00
_cell.angle_gamma   90.00
#
_symmetry.space_group_name_H-M   'P 1'
#
loop_
_entity.id
_entity.type
_entity.pdbx_description
1 polymer ?
#
loop_
_entity_poly.entity_id
_entity_poly.type
_entity_poly.pdbx_seq_one_letter_code
_entity_poly.pdbx_strand_id
1 'polypeptide(L)'
;MSNQNNNPSRRGFLKLTGLGLVAAALSKVIAPSTASAQTPPVGPVNEKDSLAQSLGYHVDAKKVDVKKWPKRAGAEGAKQFCKTCQFYQPKGDASKTTEAPCQIFAGKLVKANAWCNSWAPKAAPAKA
;
A
#
# COMPACT_ATOMS: atom_id res chain seq x y z
N MET A 1 -5.27 -43.32 16.43
CA MET A 1 -5.85 -41.97 16.52
C MET A 1 -5.82 -41.36 15.14
N SER A 2 -6.92 -41.48 14.43
CA SER A 2 -7.01 -41.12 12.99
C SER A 2 -7.48 -39.67 12.87
N ASN A 3 -6.61 -38.86 12.33
CA ASN A 3 -6.91 -37.46 12.00
C ASN A 3 -7.47 -37.41 10.57
N GLN A 4 -8.79 -37.33 10.45
CA GLN A 4 -9.44 -37.19 9.15
C GLN A 4 -9.49 -35.73 8.76
N ASN A 5 -8.61 -35.34 7.85
CA ASN A 5 -8.69 -34.08 7.12
C ASN A 5 -9.85 -34.15 6.12
N ASN A 6 -11.01 -33.63 6.53
CA ASN A 6 -12.13 -33.39 5.62
C ASN A 6 -11.86 -32.15 4.79
N ASN A 7 -11.29 -32.37 3.60
CA ASN A 7 -11.15 -31.34 2.59
C ASN A 7 -12.40 -31.38 1.69
N PRO A 8 -13.31 -30.40 1.72
CA PRO A 8 -14.46 -30.40 0.84
C PRO A 8 -13.99 -30.14 -0.60
N SER A 9 -14.12 -31.20 -1.38
CA SER A 9 -13.86 -31.18 -2.81
C SER A 9 -14.76 -30.17 -3.53
N ARG A 10 -14.13 -29.18 -4.17
CA ARG A 10 -14.80 -28.12 -4.97
C ARG A 10 -15.29 -28.62 -6.34
N ARG A 11 -15.61 -29.90 -6.47
CA ARG A 11 -16.06 -30.53 -7.74
C ARG A 11 -17.50 -31.06 -7.65
N GLY A 12 -18.45 -30.21 -7.39
CA GLY A 12 -19.84 -30.69 -7.27
C GLY A 12 -20.91 -29.67 -7.58
N PHE A 13 -20.61 -28.56 -8.26
CA PHE A 13 -21.61 -27.50 -8.46
C PHE A 13 -21.94 -27.25 -9.94
N LEU A 14 -22.03 -28.31 -10.74
CA LEU A 14 -22.49 -28.20 -12.14
C LEU A 14 -23.38 -29.37 -12.47
N LYS A 15 -24.62 -29.32 -12.04
CA LYS A 15 -25.77 -30.04 -12.67
C LYS A 15 -27.07 -29.47 -12.09
N LEU A 16 -27.58 -28.43 -12.70
CA LEU A 16 -29.03 -28.22 -12.80
C LEU A 16 -29.35 -27.60 -14.15
N THR A 17 -29.64 -28.47 -15.08
CA THR A 17 -30.40 -28.20 -16.29
C THR A 17 -31.82 -27.83 -15.89
N GLY A 18 -32.24 -26.65 -16.23
CA GLY A 18 -33.59 -26.18 -16.11
C GLY A 18 -33.98 -25.34 -17.34
N LEU A 19 -34.64 -25.97 -18.28
CA LEU A 19 -35.30 -25.37 -19.42
C LEU A 19 -36.33 -24.33 -18.94
N GLY A 20 -36.28 -23.14 -19.42
CA GLY A 20 -37.28 -22.11 -19.18
C GLY A 20 -37.16 -20.96 -20.18
N LEU A 21 -37.78 -21.15 -21.32
CA LEU A 21 -38.10 -20.08 -22.29
C LEU A 21 -39.07 -19.09 -21.66
N VAL A 22 -38.74 -17.81 -21.56
CA VAL A 22 -39.66 -16.70 -21.83
C VAL A 22 -38.84 -15.46 -22.21
N ALA A 23 -39.14 -14.99 -23.42
CA ALA A 23 -38.67 -13.72 -23.94
C ALA A 23 -39.31 -12.54 -23.21
N ALA A 24 -38.51 -11.56 -22.87
CA ALA A 24 -38.95 -10.15 -22.87
C ALA A 24 -37.71 -9.26 -22.93
N ALA A 25 -37.56 -8.62 -24.03
CA ALA A 25 -36.57 -7.60 -24.30
C ALA A 25 -36.73 -6.41 -23.36
N LEU A 26 -35.71 -6.11 -22.61
CA LEU A 26 -35.37 -4.76 -22.20
C LEU A 26 -33.84 -4.66 -22.12
N SER A 27 -33.29 -4.28 -23.27
CA SER A 27 -31.87 -3.95 -23.39
C SER A 27 -31.58 -2.71 -22.56
N LYS A 28 -31.36 -2.86 -21.26
CA LYS A 28 -30.54 -1.91 -20.51
C LYS A 28 -29.10 -2.23 -20.88
N VAL A 29 -28.57 -1.43 -21.77
CA VAL A 29 -27.15 -1.34 -22.01
C VAL A 29 -26.50 -0.96 -20.67
N ILE A 30 -26.08 -1.97 -19.94
CA ILE A 30 -25.10 -1.77 -18.84
C ILE A 30 -23.80 -1.48 -19.58
N ALA A 31 -23.51 -0.19 -19.73
CA ALA A 31 -22.19 0.22 -20.14
C ALA A 31 -21.21 -0.41 -19.16
N PRO A 32 -20.17 -1.14 -19.60
CA PRO A 32 -19.11 -1.55 -18.71
C PRO A 32 -18.53 -0.26 -18.14
N SER A 33 -18.71 -0.04 -16.85
CA SER A 33 -17.93 0.94 -16.13
C SER A 33 -16.49 0.51 -16.29
N THR A 34 -15.81 1.07 -17.29
CA THR A 34 -14.37 1.06 -17.33
C THR A 34 -13.96 1.70 -16.01
N ALA A 35 -13.58 0.88 -15.06
CA ALA A 35 -12.81 1.35 -13.92
C ALA A 35 -11.60 2.03 -14.53
N SER A 36 -11.66 3.35 -14.66
CA SER A 36 -10.50 4.16 -14.99
C SER A 36 -9.48 3.82 -13.93
N ALA A 37 -8.42 3.12 -14.33
CA ALA A 37 -7.22 3.03 -13.54
C ALA A 37 -6.77 4.49 -13.35
N GLN A 38 -7.22 5.09 -12.23
CA GLN A 38 -6.77 6.41 -11.86
C GLN A 38 -5.29 6.27 -11.62
N THR A 39 -4.52 6.79 -12.57
CA THR A 39 -3.10 7.04 -12.36
C THR A 39 -3.01 7.79 -11.03
N PRO A 40 -2.33 7.24 -10.01
CA PRO A 40 -2.23 7.93 -8.72
C PRO A 40 -1.72 9.35 -8.99
N PRO A 41 -2.28 10.37 -8.34
CA PRO A 41 -1.81 11.72 -8.55
C PRO A 41 -0.33 11.77 -8.19
N VAL A 42 0.51 11.97 -9.21
CA VAL A 42 1.95 12.13 -9.06
C VAL A 42 2.19 13.50 -8.45
N GLY A 43 2.20 13.55 -7.14
CA GLY A 43 2.42 14.78 -6.39
C GLY A 43 3.01 14.48 -5.02
N PRO A 44 3.51 15.48 -4.30
CA PRO A 44 4.03 15.27 -2.96
C PRO A 44 2.90 14.92 -1.99
N VAL A 45 3.21 14.07 -1.02
CA VAL A 45 2.31 13.79 0.11
C VAL A 45 2.19 15.05 0.96
N ASN A 46 0.95 15.43 1.24
CA ASN A 46 0.66 16.54 2.17
C ASN A 46 0.48 15.97 3.58
N GLU A 47 1.09 16.60 4.59
CA GLU A 47 0.93 16.21 6.00
C GLU A 47 -0.53 16.31 6.48
N LYS A 48 -1.36 17.08 5.78
CA LYS A 48 -2.80 17.24 6.07
C LYS A 48 -3.67 16.16 5.44
N ASP A 49 -3.13 15.34 4.53
CA ASP A 49 -3.88 14.22 3.96
C ASP A 49 -4.27 13.25 5.08
N SER A 50 -5.48 12.71 5.03
CA SER A 50 -6.01 11.82 6.08
C SER A 50 -5.12 10.59 6.32
N LEU A 51 -4.59 10.00 5.25
CA LEU A 51 -3.64 8.89 5.34
C LEU A 51 -2.31 9.33 5.96
N ALA A 52 -1.81 10.50 5.60
CA ALA A 52 -0.59 11.05 6.16
C ALA A 52 -0.72 11.30 7.67
N GLN A 53 -1.84 11.86 8.10
CA GLN A 53 -2.14 12.09 9.52
C GLN A 53 -2.26 10.78 10.31
N SER A 54 -2.96 9.78 9.76
CA SER A 54 -3.13 8.49 10.42
C SER A 54 -1.82 7.72 10.58
N LEU A 55 -0.87 7.93 9.67
CA LEU A 55 0.46 7.32 9.72
C LEU A 55 1.52 8.22 10.38
N GLY A 56 1.14 9.39 10.87
CA GLY A 56 2.07 10.34 11.48
C GLY A 56 3.17 10.80 10.51
N TYR A 57 2.81 10.98 9.23
CA TYR A 57 3.76 11.47 8.24
C TYR A 57 4.21 12.89 8.54
N HIS A 58 5.50 13.10 8.58
CA HIS A 58 6.14 14.42 8.68
C HIS A 58 7.18 14.58 7.59
N VAL A 59 7.14 15.70 6.90
CA VAL A 59 8.12 16.06 5.85
C VAL A 59 9.53 16.15 6.41
N ASP A 60 9.64 16.55 7.68
CA ASP A 60 10.90 16.54 8.43
C ASP A 60 10.79 15.60 9.62
N ALA A 61 11.53 14.50 9.59
CA ALA A 61 11.55 13.50 10.64
C ALA A 61 11.97 14.04 12.02
N LYS A 62 12.64 15.19 12.07
CA LYS A 62 13.03 15.86 13.32
C LYS A 62 11.86 16.50 14.05
N LYS A 63 10.76 16.79 13.34
CA LYS A 63 9.56 17.41 13.90
C LYS A 63 8.54 16.41 14.43
N VAL A 64 8.82 15.11 14.33
CA VAL A 64 7.94 14.05 14.81
C VAL A 64 7.84 14.10 16.33
N ASP A 65 6.61 14.16 16.84
CA ASP A 65 6.36 14.05 18.28
C ASP A 65 6.59 12.60 18.75
N VAL A 66 7.69 12.37 19.41
CA VAL A 66 8.09 11.05 19.92
C VAL A 66 7.19 10.52 21.04
N LYS A 67 6.43 11.39 21.72
CA LYS A 67 5.42 10.97 22.71
C LYS A 67 4.23 10.34 22.03
N LYS A 68 3.81 10.91 20.91
CA LYS A 68 2.74 10.38 20.08
C LYS A 68 3.17 9.18 19.24
N TRP A 69 4.42 9.20 18.78
CA TRP A 69 5.01 8.20 17.90
C TRP A 69 6.28 7.58 18.51
N PRO A 70 6.14 6.69 19.51
CA PRO A 70 7.28 6.15 20.26
C PRO A 70 8.27 5.35 19.39
N LYS A 71 7.82 4.83 18.24
CA LYS A 71 8.71 4.18 17.26
C LYS A 71 9.83 5.10 16.78
N ARG A 72 9.61 6.41 16.78
CA ARG A 72 10.61 7.43 16.40
C ARG A 72 11.57 7.75 17.54
N ALA A 73 11.27 7.34 18.76
CA ALA A 73 12.11 7.63 19.94
C ALA A 73 13.41 6.83 19.95
N GLY A 74 14.40 7.35 20.65
CA GLY A 74 15.67 6.68 20.87
C GLY A 74 16.62 6.71 19.66
N ALA A 75 17.80 6.11 19.84
CA ALA A 75 18.87 6.11 18.84
C ALA A 75 18.47 5.40 17.54
N GLU A 76 17.72 4.32 17.61
CA GLU A 76 17.24 3.60 16.43
C GLU A 76 16.13 4.37 15.72
N GLY A 77 15.22 5.00 16.47
CA GLY A 77 14.21 5.88 15.91
C GLY A 77 14.84 7.05 15.15
N ALA A 78 15.87 7.65 15.68
CA ALA A 78 16.56 8.78 15.06
C ALA A 78 17.16 8.47 13.67
N LYS A 79 17.43 7.20 13.36
CA LYS A 79 17.95 6.75 12.06
C LYS A 79 16.86 6.47 11.02
N GLN A 80 15.59 6.50 11.42
CA GLN A 80 14.47 6.19 10.55
C GLN A 80 14.12 7.40 9.67
N PHE A 81 14.32 7.24 8.38
CA PHE A 81 13.97 8.24 7.36
C PHE A 81 13.34 7.53 6.16
N CYS A 82 12.53 8.23 5.37
CA CYS A 82 11.98 7.65 4.16
C CYS A 82 13.06 7.08 3.24
N LYS A 83 14.18 7.75 3.07
CA LYS A 83 15.32 7.25 2.26
C LYS A 83 15.87 5.90 2.71
N THR A 84 15.72 5.54 3.99
CA THR A 84 16.14 4.24 4.55
C THR A 84 14.99 3.24 4.67
N CYS A 85 13.79 3.62 4.23
CA CYS A 85 12.59 2.79 4.27
C CYS A 85 12.49 1.89 3.04
N GLN A 86 12.05 0.64 3.24
CA GLN A 86 11.84 -0.30 2.12
C GLN A 86 10.78 0.14 1.12
N PHE A 87 9.81 0.96 1.54
CA PHE A 87 8.73 1.46 0.67
C PHE A 87 9.11 2.69 -0.15
N TYR A 88 10.28 3.27 0.10
CA TYR A 88 10.82 4.39 -0.66
C TYR A 88 11.46 3.89 -1.95
N GLN A 89 10.96 4.36 -3.10
CA GLN A 89 11.32 3.85 -4.42
C GLN A 89 11.98 4.92 -5.29
N PRO A 90 13.22 5.31 -5.02
CA PRO A 90 13.94 6.25 -5.87
C PRO A 90 14.29 5.61 -7.21
N LYS A 91 14.21 6.39 -8.27
CA LYS A 91 14.80 6.01 -9.56
C LYS A 91 16.30 6.34 -9.51
N GLY A 92 17.12 5.38 -9.11
CA GLY A 92 18.56 5.53 -8.96
C GLY A 92 19.05 5.55 -7.51
N ASP A 93 20.12 6.28 -7.25
CA ASP A 93 20.75 6.34 -5.93
C ASP A 93 19.88 7.06 -4.90
N ALA A 94 19.41 6.31 -3.90
CA ALA A 94 18.57 6.83 -2.82
C ALA A 94 19.27 7.92 -1.98
N SER A 95 20.60 7.93 -1.93
CA SER A 95 21.36 8.92 -1.16
C SER A 95 21.37 10.30 -1.84
N LYS A 96 21.21 10.33 -3.14
CA LYS A 96 21.20 11.55 -3.96
C LYS A 96 19.80 12.05 -4.27
N THR A 97 18.78 11.23 -3.99
CA THR A 97 17.39 11.55 -4.31
C THR A 97 16.74 12.27 -3.13
N THR A 98 16.23 13.48 -3.37
CA THR A 98 15.55 14.29 -2.34
C THR A 98 14.10 13.91 -2.14
N GLU A 99 13.46 13.36 -3.17
CA GLU A 99 12.07 12.91 -3.16
C GLU A 99 11.92 11.64 -4.02
N ALA A 100 11.07 10.71 -3.60
CA ALA A 100 10.76 9.55 -4.41
C ALA A 100 9.35 9.04 -4.13
N PRO A 101 8.77 8.25 -5.05
CA PRO A 101 7.52 7.57 -4.82
C PRO A 101 7.59 6.66 -3.60
N CYS A 102 6.50 6.62 -2.83
CA CYS A 102 6.34 5.71 -1.70
C CYS A 102 5.14 4.78 -1.92
N GLN A 103 5.34 3.48 -1.76
CA GLN A 103 4.27 2.49 -1.93
C GLN A 103 3.13 2.69 -0.92
N ILE A 104 3.43 3.09 0.30
CA ILE A 104 2.42 3.33 1.36
C ILE A 104 1.45 4.45 0.95
N PHE A 105 1.95 5.45 0.23
CA PHE A 105 1.17 6.58 -0.26
C PHE A 105 0.75 6.44 -1.73
N ALA A 106 0.56 5.21 -2.20
CA ALA A 106 0.11 4.91 -3.56
C ALA A 106 0.94 5.58 -4.65
N GLY A 107 2.25 5.65 -4.49
CA GLY A 107 3.18 6.24 -5.45
C GLY A 107 3.31 7.76 -5.38
N LYS A 108 2.66 8.44 -4.44
CA LYS A 108 2.91 9.86 -4.18
C LYS A 108 4.36 10.07 -3.71
N LEU A 109 4.90 11.25 -4.01
CA LEU A 109 6.26 11.61 -3.64
C LEU A 109 6.37 11.92 -2.15
N VAL A 110 7.36 11.32 -1.51
CA VAL A 110 7.74 11.63 -0.13
C VAL A 110 9.17 12.18 -0.09
N LYS A 111 9.44 13.07 0.85
CA LYS A 111 10.79 13.60 1.05
C LYS A 111 11.73 12.54 1.61
N ALA A 112 12.98 12.54 1.19
CA ALA A 112 14.01 11.62 1.67
C ALA A 112 14.20 11.70 3.20
N ASN A 113 14.11 12.90 3.78
CA ASN A 113 14.26 13.16 5.21
C ASN A 113 12.93 13.11 6.00
N ALA A 114 11.84 12.74 5.34
CA ALA A 114 10.55 12.53 5.98
C ALA A 114 10.51 11.25 6.80
N TRP A 115 9.44 11.08 7.55
CA TRP A 115 9.17 9.89 8.34
C TRP A 115 7.67 9.61 8.41
N CYS A 116 7.31 8.35 8.54
CA CYS A 116 5.97 7.91 8.93
C CYS A 116 6.05 6.66 9.82
N ASN A 117 4.98 6.36 10.54
CA ASN A 117 4.93 5.22 11.45
C ASN A 117 5.00 3.84 10.75
N SER A 118 4.72 3.79 9.45
CA SER A 118 4.88 2.58 8.63
C SER A 118 6.34 2.34 8.19
N TRP A 119 7.28 3.15 8.65
CA TRP A 119 8.68 2.93 8.32
C TRP A 119 9.13 1.50 8.64
N ALA A 120 9.79 0.87 7.70
CA ALA A 120 10.42 -0.44 7.86
C ALA A 120 11.81 -0.41 7.21
N PRO A 121 12.81 -1.08 7.80
CA PRO A 121 14.16 -1.09 7.26
C PRO A 121 14.17 -1.76 5.88
N LYS A 122 15.03 -1.27 4.99
CA LYS A 122 15.34 -2.01 3.76
C LYS A 122 15.97 -3.34 4.13
N ALA A 123 15.50 -4.42 3.52
CA ALA A 123 16.19 -5.69 3.62
C ALA A 123 17.65 -5.50 3.18
N ALA A 124 18.59 -6.01 3.96
CA ALA A 124 19.97 -6.07 3.51
C ALA A 124 20.00 -6.85 2.20
N PRO A 125 20.79 -6.41 1.20
CA PRO A 125 20.96 -7.19 -0.02
C PRO A 125 21.39 -8.60 0.39
N ALA A 126 20.66 -9.61 -0.07
CA ALA A 126 21.06 -10.99 0.16
C ALA A 126 22.50 -11.13 -0.33
N LYS A 127 23.39 -11.46 0.58
CA LYS A 127 24.76 -11.81 0.18
C LYS A 127 24.64 -13.05 -0.71
N ALA A 128 24.88 -12.84 -1.98
CA ALA A 128 25.02 -13.94 -2.92
C ALA A 128 26.27 -14.78 -2.56
#